data_d9e49dc1c1fb56acd1fa09c87c125d6d
#
_entry.id   d9e49dc1c1fb56acd1fa09c87c125d6d
#
_cell.length_a   1.000
_cell.length_b   1.000
_cell.length_c   1.000
_cell.angle_alpha   90.00
_cell.angle_beta   90.00
_cell.angle_gamma   90.00
#
_symmetry.space_group_name_H-M   'P 1'
#
loop_
_entity.id
_entity.type
_entity.pdbx_description
1 polymer ?
#
loop_
_entity_poly.entity_id
_entity_poly.type
_entity_poly.pdbx_seq_one_letter_code
_entity_poly.pdbx_strand_id
1 'polypeptide(L)'
;MKHLWLILFLVFISCYNNPTPPSEITGAQISGLQYERFDCDTLNDEIIFLENRERELMLAQENRIKESNRQQWWANGMGKGDGIESSELHRVKGEKLAALIVFQSKECN
;
A
#
# COMPACT_ATOMS: atom_id res chain seq x y z
N MET A 1 -41.32 -0.48 -16.05
CA MET A 1 -40.57 -1.75 -16.06
C MET A 1 -39.18 -1.67 -16.76
N LYS A 2 -39.06 -0.85 -17.81
CA LYS A 2 -37.73 -0.68 -18.48
C LYS A 2 -36.67 -0.05 -17.58
N HIS A 3 -37.04 0.75 -16.61
CA HIS A 3 -36.10 1.41 -15.68
C HIS A 3 -35.63 0.49 -14.54
N LEU A 4 -36.42 -0.52 -14.19
CA LEU A 4 -36.07 -1.51 -13.17
C LEU A 4 -34.87 -2.37 -13.61
N TRP A 5 -34.81 -2.68 -14.90
CA TRP A 5 -33.71 -3.44 -15.51
C TRP A 5 -32.39 -2.65 -15.50
N LEU A 6 -32.46 -1.34 -15.76
CA LEU A 6 -31.32 -0.43 -15.72
C LEU A 6 -30.77 -0.27 -14.30
N ILE A 7 -31.63 -0.19 -13.30
CA ILE A 7 -31.25 -0.09 -11.90
C ILE A 7 -30.61 -1.41 -11.43
N LEU A 8 -31.15 -2.55 -11.86
CA LEU A 8 -30.60 -3.86 -11.55
C LEU A 8 -29.20 -4.04 -12.16
N PHE A 9 -28.99 -3.49 -13.36
CA PHE A 9 -27.69 -3.56 -14.06
C PHE A 9 -26.61 -2.69 -13.38
N LEU A 10 -27.02 -1.52 -12.84
CA LEU A 10 -26.13 -0.61 -12.11
C LEU A 10 -25.65 -1.19 -10.77
N VAL A 11 -26.49 -2.02 -10.13
CA VAL A 11 -26.11 -2.66 -8.85
C VAL A 11 -25.04 -3.75 -9.03
N PHE A 12 -25.00 -4.38 -10.21
CA PHE A 12 -23.99 -5.41 -10.51
C PHE A 12 -22.60 -4.83 -10.79
N ILE A 13 -22.49 -3.57 -11.21
CA ILE A 13 -21.20 -2.93 -11.54
C ILE A 13 -20.43 -2.54 -10.27
N SER A 14 -21.12 -2.40 -9.12
CA SER A 14 -20.50 -1.97 -7.86
C SER A 14 -19.84 -3.11 -7.06
N CYS A 15 -19.88 -4.35 -7.55
CA CYS A 15 -19.38 -5.53 -6.81
C CYS A 15 -17.94 -5.95 -7.14
N TYR A 16 -17.20 -5.20 -7.96
CA TYR A 16 -15.80 -5.51 -8.23
C TYR A 16 -14.91 -5.05 -7.08
N ASN A 17 -14.12 -5.98 -6.55
CA ASN A 17 -13.19 -5.73 -5.47
C ASN A 17 -11.78 -5.58 -6.04
N ASN A 18 -11.36 -4.34 -6.29
CA ASN A 18 -10.05 -4.03 -6.83
C ASN A 18 -9.07 -3.70 -5.70
N PRO A 19 -7.80 -4.18 -5.79
CA PRO A 19 -6.76 -3.74 -4.87
C PRO A 19 -6.50 -2.23 -5.01
N THR A 20 -6.10 -1.62 -3.90
CA THR A 20 -5.73 -0.21 -3.87
C THR A 20 -4.42 0.01 -4.61
N PRO A 21 -4.31 0.97 -5.54
CA PRO A 21 -3.04 1.32 -6.16
C PRO A 21 -1.98 1.71 -5.13
N PRO A 22 -0.70 1.32 -5.31
CA PRO A 22 0.35 1.62 -4.34
C PRO A 22 0.49 3.10 -4.00
N SER A 23 0.27 3.98 -4.96
CA SER A 23 0.33 5.43 -4.77
C SER A 23 -0.78 5.99 -3.87
N GLU A 24 -1.89 5.29 -3.75
CA GLU A 24 -3.03 5.68 -2.91
C GLU A 24 -2.94 5.11 -1.49
N ILE A 25 -2.02 4.17 -1.25
CA ILE A 25 -1.78 3.63 0.08
C ILE A 25 -0.94 4.64 0.86
N THR A 26 -1.56 5.27 1.86
CA THR A 26 -0.90 6.25 2.71
C THR A 26 -0.05 5.57 3.78
N GLY A 27 0.93 6.29 4.34
CA GLY A 27 1.74 5.80 5.46
C GLY A 27 0.98 5.84 6.78
N ALA A 28 1.18 4.81 7.61
CA ALA A 28 0.67 4.78 8.97
C ALA A 28 1.31 5.88 9.82
N GLN A 29 0.61 6.35 10.83
CA GLN A 29 1.18 7.27 11.82
C GLN A 29 2.00 6.46 12.82
N ILE A 30 3.32 6.54 12.70
CA ILE A 30 4.26 5.79 13.53
C ILE A 30 5.13 6.78 14.28
N SER A 31 5.30 6.52 15.59
CA SER A 31 6.17 7.33 16.44
C SER A 31 7.64 7.15 16.04
N GLY A 32 8.39 8.24 16.01
CA GLY A 32 9.84 8.21 15.78
C GLY A 32 10.66 7.75 16.99
N LEU A 33 10.04 7.49 18.15
CA LEU A 33 10.75 7.17 19.38
C LEU A 33 11.66 5.94 19.25
N GLN A 34 11.25 4.94 18.47
CA GLN A 34 12.06 3.74 18.24
C GLN A 34 13.36 4.04 17.49
N TYR A 35 13.40 5.12 16.72
CA TYR A 35 14.56 5.52 15.91
C TYR A 35 15.48 6.54 16.61
N GLU A 36 15.04 7.16 17.70
CA GLU A 36 15.82 8.16 18.43
C GLU A 36 17.09 7.60 19.04
N ARG A 37 17.14 6.30 19.31
CA ARG A 37 18.31 5.60 19.84
C ARG A 37 19.37 5.31 18.80
N PHE A 38 19.03 5.37 17.54
CA PHE A 38 19.93 5.02 16.43
C PHE A 38 20.89 6.19 16.17
N ASP A 39 22.16 5.86 15.91
CA ASP A 39 23.08 6.84 15.35
C ASP A 39 22.76 7.11 13.88
N CYS A 40 23.40 8.10 13.28
CA CYS A 40 23.12 8.48 11.89
C CYS A 40 23.39 7.37 10.90
N ASP A 41 24.44 6.56 11.09
CA ASP A 41 24.78 5.46 10.19
C ASP A 41 23.75 4.34 10.26
N THR A 42 23.37 3.93 11.47
CA THR A 42 22.33 2.92 11.68
C THR A 42 20.98 3.38 11.14
N LEU A 43 20.66 4.65 11.36
CA LEU A 43 19.43 5.24 10.89
C LEU A 43 19.38 5.30 9.35
N ASN A 44 20.49 5.64 8.73
CA ASN A 44 20.62 5.61 7.27
C ASN A 44 20.41 4.20 6.69
N ASP A 45 21.02 3.20 7.31
CA ASP A 45 20.84 1.80 6.90
C ASP A 45 19.39 1.35 7.04
N GLU A 46 18.71 1.74 8.11
CA GLU A 46 17.31 1.44 8.33
C GLU A 46 16.41 2.10 7.27
N ILE A 47 16.70 3.35 6.91
CA ILE A 47 15.96 4.07 5.86
C ILE A 47 16.12 3.36 4.51
N ILE A 48 17.34 2.94 4.17
CA ILE A 48 17.60 2.19 2.93
C ILE A 48 16.85 0.86 2.93
N PHE A 49 16.85 0.16 4.05
CA PHE A 49 16.09 -1.08 4.21
C PHE A 49 14.59 -0.86 3.99
N LEU A 50 14.04 0.17 4.60
CA LEU A 50 12.62 0.51 4.47
C LEU A 50 12.25 0.93 3.04
N GLU A 51 13.12 1.67 2.35
CA GLU A 51 12.93 2.03 0.95
C GLU A 51 12.90 0.81 0.03
N ASN A 52 13.80 -0.14 0.26
CA ASN A 52 13.83 -1.38 -0.51
C ASN A 52 12.59 -2.23 -0.24
N ARG A 53 12.16 -2.32 1.01
CA ARG A 53 10.95 -3.04 1.39
C ARG A 53 9.70 -2.39 0.81
N GLU A 54 9.64 -1.07 0.81
CA GLU A 54 8.54 -0.32 0.17
C GLU A 54 8.43 -0.67 -1.32
N ARG A 55 9.55 -0.68 -2.04
CA ARG A 55 9.57 -1.04 -3.48
C ARG A 55 9.07 -2.47 -3.72
N GLU A 56 9.53 -3.42 -2.92
CA GLU A 56 9.06 -4.82 -3.02
C GLU A 56 7.55 -4.92 -2.82
N LEU A 57 7.03 -4.23 -1.82
CA LEU A 57 5.60 -4.23 -1.52
C LEU A 57 4.77 -3.51 -2.58
N MET A 58 5.31 -2.44 -3.16
CA MET A 58 4.67 -1.74 -4.28
C MET A 58 4.53 -2.65 -5.49
N LEU A 59 5.59 -3.41 -5.82
CA LEU A 59 5.56 -4.36 -6.93
C LEU A 59 4.58 -5.50 -6.64
N ALA A 60 4.57 -6.02 -5.42
CA ALA A 60 3.63 -7.06 -5.02
C ALA A 60 2.17 -6.58 -5.14
N GLN A 61 1.90 -5.35 -4.74
CA GLN A 61 0.57 -4.74 -4.85
C GLN A 61 0.17 -4.52 -6.32
N GLU A 62 1.08 -4.06 -7.16
CA GLU A 62 0.84 -3.93 -8.60
C GLU A 62 0.53 -5.28 -9.26
N ASN A 63 1.26 -6.33 -8.88
CA ASN A 63 0.99 -7.69 -9.36
C ASN A 63 -0.38 -8.18 -8.91
N ARG A 64 -0.78 -7.84 -7.69
CA ARG A 64 -2.10 -8.17 -7.18
C ARG A 64 -3.21 -7.49 -7.99
N ILE A 65 -3.01 -6.25 -8.41
CA ILE A 65 -3.93 -5.52 -9.29
C ILE A 65 -4.06 -6.24 -10.64
N LYS A 66 -2.95 -6.64 -11.24
CA LYS A 66 -2.94 -7.38 -12.51
C LYS A 66 -3.68 -8.71 -12.41
N GLU A 67 -3.46 -9.46 -11.33
CA GLU A 67 -4.15 -10.72 -11.09
C GLU A 67 -5.65 -10.51 -10.85
N SER A 68 -6.01 -9.48 -10.11
CA SER A 68 -7.41 -9.12 -9.87
C SER A 68 -8.13 -8.79 -11.18
N ASN A 69 -7.51 -7.99 -12.04
CA ASN A 69 -8.04 -7.65 -13.36
C ASN A 69 -8.21 -8.89 -14.24
N ARG A 70 -7.24 -9.80 -14.21
CA ARG A 70 -7.33 -11.07 -14.92
C ARG A 70 -8.50 -11.93 -14.46
N GLN A 71 -8.70 -12.03 -13.14
CA GLN A 71 -9.81 -12.80 -12.58
C GLN A 71 -11.17 -12.20 -12.95
N GLN A 72 -11.30 -10.88 -12.96
CA GLN A 72 -12.52 -10.20 -13.38
C GLN A 72 -12.84 -10.48 -14.86
N TRP A 73 -11.83 -10.55 -15.68
CA TRP A 73 -11.96 -10.71 -17.12
C TRP A 73 -12.20 -12.17 -17.56
N TRP A 74 -11.43 -13.12 -17.00
CA TRP A 74 -11.41 -14.51 -17.49
C TRP A 74 -12.31 -15.47 -16.72
N ALA A 75 -12.51 -15.25 -15.44
CA ALA A 75 -13.17 -16.20 -14.54
C ALA A 75 -14.53 -15.70 -14.04
N ASN A 76 -15.07 -14.60 -14.55
CA ASN A 76 -16.26 -13.91 -14.04
C ASN A 76 -16.17 -13.67 -12.52
N GLY A 77 -14.94 -13.57 -11.99
CA GLY A 77 -14.71 -13.33 -10.59
C GLY A 77 -14.90 -11.86 -10.22
N MET A 78 -15.08 -11.61 -8.93
CA MET A 78 -15.18 -10.25 -8.38
C MET A 78 -13.81 -9.59 -8.21
N GLY A 79 -12.74 -10.28 -8.60
CA GLY A 79 -11.36 -9.85 -8.41
C GLY A 79 -10.82 -10.16 -7.01
N LYS A 80 -9.55 -9.85 -6.79
CA LYS A 80 -8.91 -9.91 -5.48
C LYS A 80 -8.87 -8.52 -4.90
N GLY A 81 -9.40 -8.32 -3.70
CA GLY A 81 -9.23 -7.07 -2.97
C GLY A 81 -7.81 -6.93 -2.39
N ASP A 82 -7.64 -5.97 -1.50
CA ASP A 82 -6.39 -5.78 -0.79
C ASP A 82 -6.06 -7.00 0.09
N GLY A 83 -4.77 -7.34 0.14
CA GLY A 83 -4.23 -8.38 0.97
C GLY A 83 -3.27 -7.82 2.01
N ILE A 84 -2.42 -8.69 2.53
CA ILE A 84 -1.41 -8.34 3.53
C ILE A 84 -0.40 -7.30 3.00
N GLU A 85 -0.14 -7.29 1.69
CA GLU A 85 0.80 -6.37 1.06
C GLU A 85 0.37 -4.91 1.24
N SER A 86 -0.93 -4.64 1.16
CA SER A 86 -1.50 -3.30 1.36
C SER A 86 -1.26 -2.80 2.78
N SER A 87 -1.54 -3.62 3.79
CA SER A 87 -1.34 -3.24 5.20
C SER A 87 0.14 -3.13 5.57
N GLU A 88 0.99 -4.00 5.03
CA GLU A 88 2.43 -3.90 5.21
C GLU A 88 3.01 -2.66 4.54
N LEU A 89 2.55 -2.32 3.34
CA LEU A 89 2.98 -1.12 2.64
C LEU A 89 2.59 0.15 3.41
N HIS A 90 1.38 0.18 3.96
CA HIS A 90 0.94 1.26 4.84
C HIS A 90 1.87 1.42 6.05
N ARG A 91 2.22 0.32 6.70
CA ARG A 91 3.13 0.32 7.84
C ARG A 91 4.55 0.77 7.45
N VAL A 92 5.11 0.21 6.38
CA VAL A 92 6.48 0.52 5.93
C VAL A 92 6.61 1.97 5.49
N LYS A 93 5.62 2.52 4.79
CA LYS A 93 5.59 3.95 4.44
C LYS A 93 5.61 4.83 5.69
N GLY A 94 4.86 4.45 6.72
CA GLY A 94 4.83 5.17 8.00
C GLY A 94 6.16 5.08 8.75
N GLU A 95 6.76 3.90 8.82
CA GLU A 95 8.07 3.68 9.45
C GLU A 95 9.17 4.48 8.74
N LYS A 96 9.18 4.46 7.42
CA LYS A 96 10.14 5.24 6.63
C LYS A 96 10.01 6.73 6.90
N LEU A 97 8.80 7.25 6.93
CA LEU A 97 8.56 8.66 7.23
C LEU A 97 9.03 9.03 8.65
N ALA A 98 8.72 8.19 9.63
CA ALA A 98 9.17 8.40 11.02
C ALA A 98 10.70 8.40 11.11
N ALA A 99 11.37 7.46 10.45
CA ALA A 99 12.83 7.38 10.41
C ALA A 99 13.44 8.61 9.72
N LEU A 100 12.86 9.08 8.64
CA LEU A 100 13.31 10.29 7.92
C LEU A 100 13.17 11.54 8.79
N ILE A 101 12.08 11.69 9.53
CA ILE A 101 11.88 12.81 10.44
C ILE A 101 12.95 12.83 11.55
N VAL A 102 13.26 11.67 12.13
CA VAL A 102 14.33 11.55 13.14
C VAL A 102 15.70 11.85 12.52
N PHE A 103 15.96 11.35 11.32
CA PHE A 103 17.19 11.64 10.58
C PHE A 103 17.41 13.14 10.38
N GLN A 104 16.37 13.83 9.98
CA GLN A 104 16.41 15.30 9.82
C GLN A 104 16.56 16.00 11.16
N SER A 105 15.85 15.58 12.20
CA SER A 105 15.92 16.22 13.53
C SER A 105 17.29 16.05 14.19
N LYS A 106 18.01 14.97 13.87
CA LYS A 106 19.38 14.73 14.34
C LYS A 106 20.44 15.42 13.48
N GLU A 107 20.01 16.12 12.43
CA GLU A 107 20.91 16.77 11.47
C GLU A 107 21.92 15.78 10.84
N CYS A 108 21.47 14.55 10.58
CA CYS A 108 22.27 13.55 9.87
C CYS A 108 22.42 13.95 8.39
N ASN A 109 23.60 13.80 7.85
CA ASN A 109 23.89 14.16 6.46
C ASN A 109 24.41 12.93 5.68
#